data_79b8bf6cfacd5de248c3ca0254f1ff50
#
_entry.id   79b8bf6cfacd5de248c3ca0254f1ff50
#
_cell.length_a   1.000
_cell.length_b   1.000
_cell.length_c   1.000
_cell.angle_alpha   90.00
_cell.angle_beta   90.00
_cell.angle_gamma   90.00
#
_symmetry.space_group_name_H-M   'P 1'
#
loop_
_entity.id
_entity.type
_entity.pdbx_description
1 polymer ?
#
loop_
_entity_poly.entity_id
_entity_poly.type
_entity_poly.pdbx_seq_one_letter_code
_entity_poly.pdbx_strand_id
1 'polypeptide(L)'
;EMSASLVGSEMCIRDSSKRALAQHLEVSIITVQNAYEQLAAEGYIYSQEKRGYYVSPVERPLQAAARQPAPLPPEPEQKTYFLDLVTNSIDRAYFPFTVWARLMRETLLERDKALLQAAPYNGAEELRRAISDYLRQFRGMNVDSGQIIVGAGTEFLYSLLIQLLGREKCYAVEDPGYSKIAEIYRSHQVNLRRVGLDEKGLSTRLLRRQKADIVHLSPSHHYPTGIVMPIGRRQELLRWAEEQEGRWILEDDYDSEFRFVGRPIPTLFSIDEAQRVIYLNTFSKTIAPSIRISYMILPPRLMEVYREKLGFYACTVSGFEQYTLAKFMAQGRYEQHLSRMKARYRQKRDAVIAMLRSSPLADRVEIMEQDAGLHFLVRLDTRLPDAVLRSRAAEQGVRLALLSDYYSARSSAPQHIVVVNYSGIDLERLPEGLRRLAQAWEE
;
A
#
# COMPACT_ATOMS: atom_id res chain seq x y z
N GLU A 1 34.77 -15.70 -43.70
CA GLU A 1 33.66 -16.07 -44.60
C GLU A 1 33.57 -17.57 -44.77
N MET A 2 32.85 -18.25 -43.94
CA MET A 2 32.43 -19.62 -44.22
C MET A 2 30.99 -19.56 -44.70
N SER A 3 30.80 -19.72 -46.03
CA SER A 3 29.49 -19.65 -46.66
C SER A 3 28.60 -20.80 -46.21
N ALA A 4 27.47 -20.46 -45.64
CA ALA A 4 26.41 -21.36 -45.26
C ALA A 4 25.68 -21.86 -46.52
N SER A 5 26.05 -23.01 -47.04
CA SER A 5 25.23 -23.75 -47.99
C SER A 5 25.50 -25.22 -47.78
N LEU A 6 24.69 -25.85 -46.94
CA LEU A 6 24.49 -27.33 -46.98
C LEU A 6 23.35 -27.68 -46.04
N VAL A 7 22.15 -27.67 -46.56
CA VAL A 7 21.02 -28.40 -46.00
C VAL A 7 21.21 -29.88 -46.39
N GLY A 8 21.44 -30.75 -45.42
CA GLY A 8 21.27 -32.23 -45.65
C GLY A 8 22.51 -33.10 -45.61
N SER A 9 23.65 -32.68 -45.07
CA SER A 9 24.77 -33.61 -44.78
C SER A 9 25.33 -33.40 -43.39
N GLU A 10 25.60 -34.50 -42.68
CA GLU A 10 26.34 -34.47 -41.41
C GLU A 10 27.66 -33.73 -41.60
N MET A 11 27.76 -32.52 -41.13
CA MET A 11 28.96 -31.68 -41.26
C MET A 11 29.99 -32.16 -40.24
N CYS A 12 30.91 -32.99 -40.71
CA CYS A 12 32.07 -33.42 -39.94
C CYS A 12 33.06 -32.25 -39.77
N ILE A 13 33.40 -31.90 -38.55
CA ILE A 13 34.47 -30.94 -38.26
C ILE A 13 35.80 -31.69 -38.42
N ARG A 14 36.02 -32.24 -39.59
CA ARG A 14 37.15 -33.18 -39.84
C ARG A 14 38.44 -32.45 -40.17
N ASP A 15 38.44 -31.19 -40.52
CA ASP A 15 39.60 -30.52 -41.12
C ASP A 15 40.47 -29.70 -40.13
N SER A 16 40.12 -29.66 -38.86
CA SER A 16 41.03 -29.07 -37.89
C SER A 16 41.12 -29.94 -36.64
N SER A 17 42.24 -30.68 -36.50
CA SER A 17 42.55 -31.19 -35.18
C SER A 17 42.58 -30.02 -34.19
N LYS A 18 42.20 -30.24 -32.93
CA LYS A 18 42.26 -29.19 -31.88
C LYS A 18 43.55 -28.37 -31.94
N ARG A 19 44.68 -29.03 -32.36
CA ARG A 19 45.99 -28.40 -32.56
C ARG A 19 46.01 -27.46 -33.76
N ALA A 20 45.49 -27.85 -34.91
CA ALA A 20 45.46 -27.04 -36.11
C ALA A 20 44.55 -25.81 -35.91
N LEU A 21 43.38 -25.97 -35.24
CA LEU A 21 42.48 -24.86 -34.93
C LEU A 21 43.12 -23.89 -33.91
N ALA A 22 43.81 -24.41 -32.90
CA ALA A 22 44.52 -23.58 -31.94
C ALA A 22 45.63 -22.76 -32.59
N GLN A 23 46.39 -23.36 -33.52
CA GLN A 23 47.42 -22.71 -34.29
C GLN A 23 46.84 -21.65 -35.26
N HIS A 24 45.71 -21.95 -35.92
CA HIS A 24 45.04 -21.02 -36.85
C HIS A 24 44.47 -19.80 -36.15
N LEU A 25 43.90 -20.01 -34.92
CA LEU A 25 43.33 -18.94 -34.11
C LEU A 25 44.28 -18.27 -33.15
N GLU A 26 45.52 -18.66 -33.14
CA GLU A 26 46.59 -18.18 -32.25
C GLU A 26 46.23 -18.26 -30.75
N VAL A 27 45.49 -19.32 -30.36
CA VAL A 27 45.08 -19.58 -28.96
C VAL A 27 45.68 -20.88 -28.42
N SER A 28 45.58 -21.10 -27.11
CA SER A 28 46.07 -22.34 -26.52
C SER A 28 45.19 -23.54 -26.91
N ILE A 29 45.77 -24.72 -27.00
CA ILE A 29 45.04 -25.98 -27.25
C ILE A 29 43.96 -26.21 -26.17
N ILE A 30 44.27 -25.83 -24.92
CA ILE A 30 43.32 -25.94 -23.78
C ILE A 30 42.12 -25.05 -24.01
N THR A 31 42.30 -23.83 -24.54
CA THR A 31 41.19 -22.92 -24.85
C THR A 31 40.24 -23.54 -25.90
N VAL A 32 40.76 -24.13 -26.94
CA VAL A 32 40.00 -24.84 -27.95
C VAL A 32 39.28 -26.03 -27.36
N GLN A 33 39.97 -26.79 -26.51
CA GLN A 33 39.39 -27.96 -25.85
C GLN A 33 38.22 -27.58 -24.95
N ASN A 34 38.36 -26.56 -24.11
CA ASN A 34 37.29 -26.06 -23.26
C ASN A 34 36.07 -25.59 -24.09
N ALA A 35 36.32 -24.88 -25.20
CA ALA A 35 35.25 -24.47 -26.11
C ALA A 35 34.49 -25.68 -26.73
N TYR A 36 35.20 -26.73 -27.15
CA TYR A 36 34.57 -27.96 -27.66
C TYR A 36 33.83 -28.68 -26.56
N GLU A 37 34.33 -28.78 -25.35
CA GLU A 37 33.66 -29.38 -24.22
C GLU A 37 32.39 -28.63 -23.84
N GLN A 38 32.45 -27.29 -23.87
CA GLN A 38 31.28 -26.45 -23.64
C GLN A 38 30.21 -26.63 -24.73
N LEU A 39 30.62 -26.56 -26.02
CA LEU A 39 29.67 -26.76 -27.15
C LEU A 39 29.05 -28.18 -27.13
N ALA A 40 29.82 -29.17 -26.65
CA ALA A 40 29.30 -30.55 -26.50
C ALA A 40 28.32 -30.64 -25.32
N ALA A 41 28.62 -29.99 -24.19
CA ALA A 41 27.75 -29.92 -23.03
C ALA A 41 26.43 -29.16 -23.34
N GLU A 42 26.49 -28.13 -24.18
CA GLU A 42 25.34 -27.37 -24.65
C GLU A 42 24.58 -28.07 -25.80
N GLY A 43 25.09 -29.22 -26.30
CA GLY A 43 24.43 -30.04 -27.33
C GLY A 43 24.58 -29.50 -28.76
N TYR A 44 25.40 -28.49 -29.02
CA TYR A 44 25.66 -27.98 -30.38
C TYR A 44 26.54 -28.90 -31.21
N ILE A 45 27.41 -29.67 -30.55
CA ILE A 45 28.25 -30.70 -31.17
C ILE A 45 28.19 -31.99 -30.36
N TYR A 46 28.47 -33.09 -30.99
CA TYR A 46 28.66 -34.36 -30.31
C TYR A 46 29.98 -35.05 -30.81
N SER A 47 30.60 -35.84 -29.94
CA SER A 47 31.82 -36.55 -30.31
C SER A 47 31.48 -37.98 -30.70
N GLN A 48 32.11 -38.49 -31.79
CA GLN A 48 32.09 -39.93 -32.13
C GLN A 48 33.51 -40.50 -31.89
N GLU A 49 33.57 -41.61 -31.17
CA GLU A 49 34.83 -42.25 -30.85
C GLU A 49 35.65 -42.58 -32.12
N LYS A 50 36.92 -42.14 -32.12
CA LYS A 50 37.84 -42.29 -33.26
C LYS A 50 37.45 -41.57 -34.56
N ARG A 51 36.37 -40.81 -34.57
CA ARG A 51 35.85 -40.12 -35.78
C ARG A 51 35.85 -38.59 -35.66
N GLY A 52 35.89 -38.03 -34.45
CA GLY A 52 35.98 -36.59 -34.22
C GLY A 52 34.69 -35.98 -33.70
N TYR A 53 34.53 -34.65 -33.90
CA TYR A 53 33.32 -33.91 -33.48
C TYR A 53 32.42 -33.65 -34.68
N TYR A 54 31.13 -33.71 -34.44
CA TYR A 54 30.08 -33.44 -35.40
C TYR A 54 29.12 -32.39 -34.91
N VAL A 55 28.58 -31.57 -35.79
CA VAL A 55 27.53 -30.62 -35.45
C VAL A 55 26.22 -31.37 -35.24
N SER A 56 25.56 -31.15 -34.11
CA SER A 56 24.25 -31.72 -33.83
C SER A 56 23.22 -31.23 -34.86
N PRO A 57 22.30 -32.05 -35.37
CA PRO A 57 21.22 -31.63 -36.23
C PRO A 57 20.24 -30.76 -35.40
N VAL A 58 20.48 -29.47 -35.34
CA VAL A 58 19.57 -28.54 -34.70
C VAL A 58 18.54 -28.15 -35.77
N GLU A 59 17.32 -28.67 -35.66
CA GLU A 59 16.24 -28.43 -36.64
C GLU A 59 15.86 -26.92 -36.81
N ARG A 60 16.29 -26.06 -35.91
CA ARG A 60 16.31 -24.60 -36.07
C ARG A 60 17.55 -24.06 -35.43
N PRO A 61 18.38 -23.29 -36.13
CA PRO A 61 19.36 -22.48 -35.43
C PRO A 61 18.61 -21.59 -34.42
N LEU A 62 19.01 -21.68 -33.15
CA LEU A 62 18.64 -20.70 -32.12
C LEU A 62 19.31 -19.36 -32.46
N GLN A 63 19.11 -18.85 -33.69
CA GLN A 63 19.19 -17.43 -33.86
C GLN A 63 18.07 -16.89 -32.97
N ALA A 64 18.45 -16.38 -31.81
CA ALA A 64 17.64 -15.42 -31.12
C ALA A 64 17.43 -14.28 -32.12
N ALA A 65 16.45 -14.43 -33.01
CA ALA A 65 15.86 -13.30 -33.67
C ALA A 65 15.57 -12.37 -32.51
N ALA A 66 16.30 -11.26 -32.42
CA ALA A 66 16.02 -10.23 -31.45
C ALA A 66 14.54 -9.92 -31.65
N ARG A 67 13.68 -10.56 -30.86
CA ARG A 67 12.26 -10.27 -30.85
C ARG A 67 12.23 -8.79 -30.49
N GLN A 68 11.97 -7.96 -31.49
CA GLN A 68 11.61 -6.60 -31.19
C GLN A 68 10.47 -6.67 -30.18
N PRO A 69 10.65 -6.10 -28.99
CA PRO A 69 9.58 -6.13 -27.99
C PRO A 69 8.34 -5.56 -28.64
N ALA A 70 7.25 -6.31 -28.59
CA ALA A 70 5.97 -5.78 -29.07
C ALA A 70 5.71 -4.46 -28.32
N PRO A 71 5.32 -3.38 -29.02
CA PRO A 71 5.06 -2.11 -28.37
C PRO A 71 3.98 -2.32 -27.32
N LEU A 72 4.29 -1.97 -26.06
CA LEU A 72 3.30 -1.97 -24.98
C LEU A 72 2.24 -0.92 -25.31
N PRO A 73 0.97 -1.17 -24.96
CA PRO A 73 -0.04 -0.13 -25.06
C PRO A 73 0.43 1.10 -24.28
N PRO A 74 0.20 2.32 -24.83
CA PRO A 74 0.63 3.53 -24.15
C PRO A 74 0.02 3.62 -22.76
N GLU A 75 0.84 3.95 -21.77
CA GLU A 75 0.32 4.24 -20.43
C GLU A 75 -0.68 5.39 -20.51
N PRO A 76 -1.81 5.32 -19.77
CA PRO A 76 -2.77 6.40 -19.73
C PRO A 76 -2.08 7.69 -19.26
N GLU A 77 -2.21 8.75 -20.06
CA GLU A 77 -1.64 10.05 -19.70
C GLU A 77 -2.12 10.50 -18.32
N GLN A 78 -1.17 10.73 -17.43
CA GLN A 78 -1.47 11.30 -16.12
C GLN A 78 -1.87 12.76 -16.29
N LYS A 79 -3.18 13.04 -16.17
CA LYS A 79 -3.68 14.42 -16.21
C LYS A 79 -3.07 15.22 -15.07
N THR A 80 -2.39 16.28 -15.39
CA THR A 80 -1.92 17.27 -14.41
C THR A 80 -3.04 18.26 -14.11
N TYR A 81 -3.29 18.48 -12.83
CA TYR A 81 -4.30 19.44 -12.38
C TYR A 81 -3.63 20.67 -11.77
N PHE A 82 -4.27 21.83 -11.95
CA PHE A 82 -3.83 23.06 -11.29
C PHE A 82 -3.97 22.97 -9.76
N LEU A 83 -5.08 22.40 -9.31
CA LEU A 83 -5.36 22.14 -7.88
C LEU A 83 -5.89 20.70 -7.73
N ASP A 84 -5.31 19.95 -6.80
CA ASP A 84 -5.76 18.59 -6.46
C ASP A 84 -6.27 18.53 -5.02
N LEU A 85 -7.57 18.29 -4.86
CA LEU A 85 -8.25 18.12 -3.56
C LEU A 85 -8.42 16.65 -3.15
N VAL A 86 -7.93 15.72 -3.98
CA VAL A 86 -8.13 14.27 -3.80
C VAL A 86 -6.90 13.60 -3.21
N THR A 87 -5.71 14.01 -3.63
CA THR A 87 -4.47 13.34 -3.28
C THR A 87 -4.02 13.69 -1.86
N ASN A 88 -3.85 12.66 -1.04
CA ASN A 88 -3.39 12.77 0.33
C ASN A 88 -1.85 12.59 0.37
N SER A 89 -1.12 13.55 -0.19
CA SER A 89 0.34 13.57 -0.22
C SER A 89 0.94 14.21 1.03
N ILE A 90 2.17 13.82 1.35
CA ILE A 90 2.95 14.45 2.42
C ILE A 90 3.83 15.53 1.80
N ASP A 91 3.78 16.73 2.35
CA ASP A 91 4.65 17.83 1.93
C ASP A 91 6.12 17.46 2.21
N ARG A 92 6.98 17.71 1.21
CA ARG A 92 8.42 17.46 1.29
C ARG A 92 9.06 18.12 2.53
N ALA A 93 8.59 19.30 2.93
CA ALA A 93 9.09 20.03 4.10
C ALA A 93 8.81 19.31 5.43
N TYR A 94 7.94 18.30 5.44
CA TYR A 94 7.58 17.59 6.66
C TYR A 94 8.45 16.34 6.89
N PHE A 95 9.03 15.75 5.83
CA PHE A 95 9.90 14.60 5.99
C PHE A 95 11.26 14.98 6.59
N PRO A 96 11.74 14.31 7.63
CA PRO A 96 12.97 14.66 8.35
C PRO A 96 14.23 14.12 7.63
N PHE A 97 14.51 14.55 6.39
CA PHE A 97 15.56 14.03 5.53
C PHE A 97 16.94 13.92 6.20
N THR A 98 17.39 14.98 6.89
CA THR A 98 18.71 14.99 7.53
C THR A 98 18.83 13.95 8.64
N VAL A 99 17.78 13.82 9.47
CA VAL A 99 17.75 12.84 10.56
C VAL A 99 17.69 11.43 9.98
N TRP A 100 16.81 11.20 9.00
CA TRP A 100 16.66 9.91 8.35
C TRP A 100 17.96 9.43 7.70
N ALA A 101 18.62 10.29 6.89
CA ALA A 101 19.88 9.98 6.22
C ALA A 101 21.00 9.64 7.21
N ARG A 102 21.07 10.36 8.35
CA ARG A 102 22.03 10.07 9.41
C ARG A 102 21.79 8.69 10.01
N LEU A 103 20.52 8.40 10.41
CA LEU A 103 20.17 7.11 11.02
C LEU A 103 20.38 5.93 10.06
N MET A 104 20.10 6.12 8.77
CA MET A 104 20.36 5.11 7.75
C MET A 104 21.87 4.83 7.63
N ARG A 105 22.70 5.88 7.63
CA ARG A 105 24.18 5.71 7.64
C ARG A 105 24.65 4.96 8.88
N GLU A 106 24.15 5.31 10.05
CA GLU A 106 24.47 4.59 11.30
C GLU A 106 24.03 3.11 11.22
N THR A 107 22.86 2.84 10.66
CA THR A 107 22.35 1.47 10.45
C THR A 107 23.29 0.67 9.54
N LEU A 108 23.76 1.25 8.44
CA LEU A 108 24.69 0.59 7.51
C LEU A 108 26.03 0.23 8.18
N LEU A 109 26.53 1.09 9.07
CA LEU A 109 27.82 0.88 9.73
C LEU A 109 27.75 -0.11 10.90
N GLU A 110 26.62 -0.19 11.59
CA GLU A 110 26.49 -0.99 12.81
C GLU A 110 25.87 -2.37 12.59
N ARG A 111 25.18 -2.58 11.47
CA ARG A 111 24.36 -3.75 11.20
C ARG A 111 24.74 -4.53 9.94
N ASP A 112 25.98 -4.45 9.51
CA ASP A 112 26.47 -5.04 8.27
C ASP A 112 26.03 -6.51 8.07
N LYS A 113 26.21 -7.36 9.08
CA LYS A 113 25.83 -8.78 9.03
C LYS A 113 24.30 -8.99 8.98
N ALA A 114 23.54 -8.24 9.77
CA ALA A 114 22.08 -8.37 9.83
C ALA A 114 21.42 -7.88 8.54
N LEU A 115 21.98 -6.86 7.88
CA LEU A 115 21.49 -6.33 6.63
C LEU A 115 21.68 -7.27 5.43
N LEU A 116 22.61 -8.21 5.52
CA LEU A 116 22.85 -9.23 4.50
C LEU A 116 21.97 -10.49 4.68
N GLN A 117 21.14 -10.53 5.70
CA GLN A 117 20.23 -11.63 5.97
C GLN A 117 18.77 -11.21 5.67
N ALA A 118 17.95 -12.16 5.24
CA ALA A 118 16.51 -11.92 5.12
C ALA A 118 15.89 -11.64 6.50
N ALA A 119 15.06 -10.62 6.58
CA ALA A 119 14.33 -10.34 7.81
C ALA A 119 13.37 -11.49 8.14
N PRO A 120 13.15 -11.80 9.44
CA PRO A 120 12.17 -12.80 9.87
C PRO A 120 10.78 -12.53 9.26
N TYR A 121 9.96 -13.58 9.12
CA TYR A 121 8.63 -13.49 8.51
C TYR A 121 7.74 -12.38 9.09
N ASN A 122 7.91 -12.05 10.35
CA ASN A 122 7.15 -11.01 11.05
C ASN A 122 7.89 -9.66 11.16
N GLY A 123 9.06 -9.53 10.53
CA GLY A 123 9.87 -8.32 10.54
C GLY A 123 10.96 -8.30 11.62
N ALA A 124 11.86 -7.33 11.52
CA ALA A 124 12.98 -7.15 12.45
C ALA A 124 12.49 -6.97 13.89
N GLU A 125 13.12 -7.66 14.82
CA GLU A 125 12.73 -7.66 16.24
C GLU A 125 12.82 -6.26 16.85
N GLU A 126 13.85 -5.51 16.50
CA GLU A 126 14.06 -4.14 16.98
C GLU A 126 12.93 -3.21 16.56
N LEU A 127 12.41 -3.35 15.33
CA LEU A 127 11.26 -2.56 14.89
C LEU A 127 10.00 -2.96 15.63
N ARG A 128 9.75 -4.25 15.77
CA ARG A 128 8.57 -4.76 16.48
C ARG A 128 8.56 -4.34 17.97
N ARG A 129 9.72 -4.37 18.63
CA ARG A 129 9.89 -3.84 20.00
C ARG A 129 9.62 -2.33 20.05
N ALA A 130 10.18 -1.55 19.14
CA ALA A 130 9.96 -0.11 19.08
C ALA A 130 8.48 0.23 18.86
N ILE A 131 7.77 -0.51 18.00
CA ILE A 131 6.33 -0.38 17.80
C ILE A 131 5.56 -0.73 19.09
N SER A 132 5.88 -1.85 19.74
CA SER A 132 5.26 -2.27 21.00
C SER A 132 5.42 -1.20 22.09
N ASP A 133 6.62 -0.63 22.26
CA ASP A 133 6.91 0.43 23.22
C ASP A 133 6.13 1.70 22.92
N TYR A 134 6.06 2.13 21.64
CA TYR A 134 5.25 3.26 21.20
C TYR A 134 3.76 3.06 21.51
N LEU A 135 3.21 1.91 21.19
CA LEU A 135 1.81 1.58 21.44
C LEU A 135 1.48 1.62 22.93
N ARG A 136 2.35 1.08 23.76
CA ARG A 136 2.19 1.10 25.22
C ARG A 136 2.22 2.52 25.78
N GLN A 137 3.21 3.31 25.38
CA GLN A 137 3.44 4.66 25.94
C GLN A 137 2.43 5.70 25.45
N PHE A 138 2.06 5.65 24.18
CA PHE A 138 1.30 6.71 23.53
C PHE A 138 -0.13 6.33 23.14
N ARG A 139 -0.44 5.02 23.10
CA ARG A 139 -1.76 4.52 22.69
C ARG A 139 -2.46 3.71 23.80
N GLY A 140 -1.79 3.46 24.91
CA GLY A 140 -2.33 2.65 26.00
C GLY A 140 -2.60 1.18 25.61
N MET A 141 -1.94 0.70 24.56
CA MET A 141 -2.08 -0.67 24.05
C MET A 141 -0.90 -1.52 24.54
N ASN A 142 -1.18 -2.52 25.38
CA ASN A 142 -0.16 -3.44 25.84
C ASN A 142 -0.07 -4.64 24.90
N VAL A 143 0.94 -4.65 24.04
CA VAL A 143 1.13 -5.62 22.95
C VAL A 143 2.50 -6.27 23.09
N ASP A 144 2.57 -7.60 23.04
CA ASP A 144 3.85 -8.30 22.90
C ASP A 144 4.42 -8.10 21.48
N SER A 145 5.72 -7.82 21.37
CA SER A 145 6.37 -7.64 20.06
C SER A 145 6.26 -8.87 19.15
N GLY A 146 6.04 -10.06 19.73
CA GLY A 146 5.78 -11.30 19.00
C GLY A 146 4.42 -11.34 18.28
N GLN A 147 3.45 -10.49 18.68
CA GLN A 147 2.14 -10.37 18.04
C GLN A 147 2.16 -9.45 16.81
N ILE A 148 3.26 -8.74 16.57
CA ILE A 148 3.38 -7.74 15.51
C ILE A 148 3.93 -8.37 14.24
N ILE A 149 3.24 -8.15 13.12
CA ILE A 149 3.68 -8.51 11.77
C ILE A 149 3.91 -7.23 10.99
N VAL A 150 5.11 -7.04 10.48
CA VAL A 150 5.50 -5.91 9.60
C VAL A 150 5.32 -6.31 8.15
N GLY A 151 4.75 -5.43 7.33
CA GLY A 151 4.53 -5.70 5.91
C GLY A 151 4.66 -4.46 5.02
N ALA A 152 4.85 -4.67 3.73
CA ALA A 152 5.07 -3.63 2.72
C ALA A 152 3.76 -2.89 2.35
N GLY A 153 3.16 -2.22 3.32
CA GLY A 153 1.89 -1.50 3.19
C GLY A 153 0.69 -2.35 3.61
N THR A 154 -0.42 -1.67 3.94
CA THR A 154 -1.64 -2.33 4.40
C THR A 154 -2.27 -3.25 3.34
N GLU A 155 -2.12 -2.92 2.07
CA GLU A 155 -2.60 -3.75 0.95
C GLU A 155 -2.03 -5.17 0.97
N PHE A 156 -0.74 -5.30 1.27
CA PHE A 156 -0.08 -6.59 1.43
C PHE A 156 -0.58 -7.31 2.69
N LEU A 157 -0.77 -6.58 3.79
CA LEU A 157 -1.29 -7.15 5.03
C LEU A 157 -2.73 -7.67 4.86
N TYR A 158 -3.60 -6.98 4.09
CA TYR A 158 -4.94 -7.48 3.77
C TYR A 158 -4.88 -8.81 2.99
N SER A 159 -3.94 -8.93 2.05
CA SER A 159 -3.73 -10.18 1.30
C SER A 159 -3.28 -11.33 2.21
N LEU A 160 -2.41 -11.06 3.18
CA LEU A 160 -2.01 -12.05 4.19
C LEU A 160 -3.18 -12.43 5.11
N LEU A 161 -4.00 -11.45 5.54
CA LEU A 161 -5.17 -11.71 6.37
C LEU A 161 -6.21 -12.58 5.66
N ILE A 162 -6.42 -12.39 4.36
CA ILE A 162 -7.31 -13.26 3.56
C ILE A 162 -6.78 -14.70 3.53
N GLN A 163 -5.47 -14.88 3.39
CA GLN A 163 -4.85 -16.21 3.42
C GLN A 163 -4.93 -16.85 4.81
N LEU A 164 -4.77 -16.04 5.86
CA LEU A 164 -4.82 -16.50 7.25
C LEU A 164 -6.23 -16.93 7.67
N LEU A 165 -7.21 -16.06 7.41
CA LEU A 165 -8.59 -16.20 7.90
C LEU A 165 -9.47 -17.08 7.01
N GLY A 166 -9.10 -17.21 5.72
CA GLY A 166 -9.78 -18.06 4.75
C GLY A 166 -10.56 -17.27 3.68
N ARG A 167 -10.44 -17.69 2.43
CA ARG A 167 -11.12 -17.08 1.28
C ARG A 167 -12.60 -17.43 1.23
N GLU A 168 -12.99 -18.55 1.84
CA GLU A 168 -14.35 -19.04 1.94
C GLU A 168 -15.23 -18.23 2.89
N LYS A 169 -14.60 -17.41 3.74
CA LYS A 169 -15.29 -16.54 4.70
C LYS A 169 -16.04 -15.39 4.03
N CYS A 170 -17.08 -14.93 4.69
CA CYS A 170 -17.83 -13.76 4.29
C CYS A 170 -17.21 -12.50 4.90
N TYR A 171 -16.66 -11.64 4.06
CA TYR A 171 -16.04 -10.36 4.46
C TYR A 171 -17.04 -9.22 4.29
N ALA A 172 -17.13 -8.37 5.29
CA ALA A 172 -17.94 -7.15 5.26
C ALA A 172 -17.02 -5.92 5.26
N VAL A 173 -17.35 -4.92 4.44
CA VAL A 173 -16.71 -3.60 4.41
C VAL A 173 -17.74 -2.50 4.51
N GLU A 174 -17.31 -1.32 4.92
CA GLU A 174 -18.13 -0.12 5.04
C GLU A 174 -18.62 0.38 3.66
N ASP A 175 -19.84 0.93 3.62
CA ASP A 175 -20.45 1.56 2.44
C ASP A 175 -21.20 2.85 2.84
N PRO A 176 -20.70 4.06 2.51
CA PRO A 176 -19.53 4.31 1.69
C PRO A 176 -18.23 3.83 2.35
N GLY A 177 -17.19 3.66 1.58
CA GLY A 177 -15.89 3.25 2.09
C GLY A 177 -14.77 3.42 1.06
N TYR A 178 -13.54 3.20 1.48
CA TYR A 178 -12.39 3.29 0.60
C TYR A 178 -12.42 2.17 -0.46
N SER A 179 -12.66 2.54 -1.72
CA SER A 179 -12.91 1.60 -2.83
C SER A 179 -11.82 0.55 -2.99
N LYS A 180 -10.55 0.92 -2.75
CA LYS A 180 -9.40 0.03 -2.91
C LYS A 180 -9.45 -1.19 -1.99
N ILE A 181 -10.00 -1.05 -0.77
CA ILE A 181 -10.21 -2.20 0.13
C ILE A 181 -11.14 -3.21 -0.54
N ALA A 182 -12.27 -2.75 -1.07
CA ALA A 182 -13.21 -3.64 -1.76
C ALA A 182 -12.62 -4.25 -3.05
N GLU A 183 -11.77 -3.53 -3.77
CA GLU A 183 -11.07 -4.04 -4.96
C GLU A 183 -10.07 -5.14 -4.60
N ILE A 184 -9.31 -4.97 -3.50
CA ILE A 184 -8.39 -6.00 -3.00
C ILE A 184 -9.17 -7.26 -2.63
N TYR A 185 -10.27 -7.14 -1.88
CA TYR A 185 -11.09 -8.29 -1.53
C TYR A 185 -11.66 -8.99 -2.76
N ARG A 186 -12.13 -8.25 -3.78
CA ARG A 186 -12.61 -8.83 -5.04
C ARG A 186 -11.50 -9.54 -5.82
N SER A 187 -10.30 -8.96 -5.88
CA SER A 187 -9.15 -9.59 -6.57
C SER A 187 -8.76 -10.93 -5.96
N HIS A 188 -9.01 -11.10 -4.67
CA HIS A 188 -8.83 -12.38 -3.95
C HIS A 188 -10.06 -13.31 -4.04
N GLN A 189 -11.14 -12.90 -4.73
CA GLN A 189 -12.35 -13.71 -4.95
C GLN A 189 -13.07 -14.12 -3.65
N VAL A 190 -12.97 -13.32 -2.60
CA VAL A 190 -13.70 -13.55 -1.35
C VAL A 190 -15.18 -13.16 -1.48
N ASN A 191 -16.03 -13.76 -0.66
CA ASN A 191 -17.44 -13.37 -0.56
C ASN A 191 -17.55 -12.02 0.15
N LEU A 192 -17.69 -10.93 -0.62
CA LEU A 192 -17.69 -9.56 -0.11
C LEU A 192 -19.11 -9.03 0.07
N ARG A 193 -19.40 -8.47 1.25
CA ARG A 193 -20.63 -7.74 1.58
C ARG A 193 -20.32 -6.28 1.88
N ARG A 194 -21.19 -5.39 1.48
CA ARG A 194 -21.14 -3.98 1.82
C ARG A 194 -22.18 -3.67 2.88
N VAL A 195 -21.76 -2.94 3.93
CA VAL A 195 -22.60 -2.63 5.09
C VAL A 195 -22.72 -1.14 5.22
N GLY A 196 -23.95 -0.64 5.15
CA GLY A 196 -24.25 0.78 5.26
C GLY A 196 -23.90 1.35 6.64
N LEU A 197 -23.61 2.65 6.65
CA LEU A 197 -23.34 3.42 7.84
C LEU A 197 -24.62 4.12 8.34
N ASP A 198 -24.60 4.49 9.61
CA ASP A 198 -25.47 5.48 10.22
C ASP A 198 -24.61 6.60 10.85
N GLU A 199 -25.20 7.52 11.60
CA GLU A 199 -24.49 8.64 12.25
C GLU A 199 -23.37 8.21 13.21
N LYS A 200 -23.36 6.94 13.63
CA LYS A 200 -22.37 6.36 14.54
C LYS A 200 -21.35 5.45 13.83
N GLY A 201 -21.33 5.43 12.51
CA GLY A 201 -20.48 4.57 11.68
C GLY A 201 -21.20 3.27 11.27
N LEU A 202 -20.44 2.20 11.04
CA LEU A 202 -20.96 0.93 10.54
C LEU A 202 -22.15 0.41 11.37
N SER A 203 -23.28 0.14 10.70
CA SER A 203 -24.51 -0.31 11.34
C SER A 203 -24.45 -1.78 11.75
N THR A 204 -24.36 -2.07 13.04
CA THR A 204 -24.32 -3.44 13.59
C THR A 204 -25.60 -4.23 13.25
N ARG A 205 -26.74 -3.55 13.12
CA ARG A 205 -28.02 -4.14 12.68
C ARG A 205 -27.91 -4.66 11.24
N LEU A 206 -27.33 -3.88 10.33
CA LEU A 206 -27.13 -4.28 8.95
C LEU A 206 -26.06 -5.36 8.85
N LEU A 207 -24.97 -5.26 9.61
CA LEU A 207 -23.91 -6.25 9.67
C LEU A 207 -24.44 -7.65 10.02
N ARG A 208 -25.30 -7.76 11.05
CA ARG A 208 -25.92 -9.05 11.42
C ARG A 208 -26.75 -9.65 10.29
N ARG A 209 -27.46 -8.81 9.50
CA ARG A 209 -28.25 -9.27 8.36
C ARG A 209 -27.40 -9.84 7.22
N GLN A 210 -26.15 -9.36 7.08
CA GLN A 210 -25.23 -9.83 6.03
C GLN A 210 -24.60 -11.19 6.34
N LYS A 211 -24.76 -11.71 7.55
CA LYS A 211 -24.15 -12.97 8.01
C LYS A 211 -22.62 -12.99 7.75
N ALA A 212 -21.97 -11.87 8.02
CA ALA A 212 -20.53 -11.75 7.84
C ALA A 212 -19.76 -12.50 8.94
N ASP A 213 -18.62 -13.07 8.55
CA ASP A 213 -17.65 -13.67 9.47
C ASP A 213 -16.59 -12.64 9.87
N ILE A 214 -16.21 -11.75 8.95
CA ILE A 214 -15.14 -10.79 9.12
C ILE A 214 -15.66 -9.42 8.74
N VAL A 215 -15.41 -8.41 9.57
CA VAL A 215 -15.71 -7.02 9.27
C VAL A 215 -14.44 -6.18 9.25
N HIS A 216 -14.23 -5.41 8.17
CA HIS A 216 -13.13 -4.47 8.02
C HIS A 216 -13.68 -3.06 8.08
N LEU A 217 -13.20 -2.26 9.03
CA LEU A 217 -13.70 -0.92 9.32
C LEU A 217 -12.63 0.01 9.88
N SER A 218 -12.87 1.33 9.79
CA SER A 218 -11.96 2.37 10.24
C SER A 218 -12.63 3.23 11.34
N PRO A 219 -12.69 2.76 12.60
CA PRO A 219 -13.52 3.36 13.63
C PRO A 219 -12.96 4.65 14.22
N SER A 220 -11.65 4.89 14.08
CA SER A 220 -10.99 6.07 14.65
C SER A 220 -11.23 7.32 13.81
N HIS A 221 -11.34 7.16 12.49
CA HIS A 221 -11.66 8.21 11.52
C HIS A 221 -12.06 7.55 10.20
N HIS A 222 -13.37 7.46 9.97
CA HIS A 222 -13.88 6.76 8.78
C HIS A 222 -13.62 7.55 7.49
N TYR A 223 -13.03 6.89 6.50
CA TYR A 223 -12.90 7.47 5.16
C TYR A 223 -14.01 6.93 4.23
N PRO A 224 -14.77 7.79 3.55
CA PRO A 224 -14.55 9.23 3.39
C PRO A 224 -15.41 10.13 4.30
N THR A 225 -16.25 9.58 5.19
CA THR A 225 -17.28 10.39 5.89
C THR A 225 -16.74 11.24 7.04
N GLY A 226 -15.52 10.96 7.56
CA GLY A 226 -14.97 11.65 8.73
C GLY A 226 -15.56 11.18 10.07
N ILE A 227 -16.53 10.30 10.07
CA ILE A 227 -17.19 9.80 11.29
C ILE A 227 -16.17 9.18 12.23
N VAL A 228 -16.18 9.60 13.48
CA VAL A 228 -15.47 8.97 14.59
C VAL A 228 -16.44 8.09 15.36
N MET A 229 -16.23 6.79 15.32
CA MET A 229 -17.14 5.82 15.95
C MET A 229 -17.15 5.97 17.47
N PRO A 230 -18.32 6.25 18.08
CA PRO A 230 -18.43 6.39 19.53
C PRO A 230 -18.27 5.06 20.26
N ILE A 231 -17.89 5.14 21.54
CA ILE A 231 -17.59 3.96 22.37
C ILE A 231 -18.74 2.94 22.42
N GLY A 232 -19.99 3.40 22.46
CA GLY A 232 -21.14 2.49 22.48
C GLY A 232 -21.22 1.61 21.23
N ARG A 233 -20.93 2.17 20.03
CA ARG A 233 -20.90 1.40 18.79
C ARG A 233 -19.71 0.42 18.77
N ARG A 234 -18.55 0.81 19.32
CA ARG A 234 -17.41 -0.09 19.47
C ARG A 234 -17.77 -1.30 20.31
N GLN A 235 -18.44 -1.10 21.44
CA GLN A 235 -18.95 -2.20 22.29
C GLN A 235 -19.98 -3.08 21.58
N GLU A 236 -20.87 -2.50 20.74
CA GLU A 236 -21.82 -3.30 19.93
C GLU A 236 -21.09 -4.22 18.94
N LEU A 237 -19.99 -3.74 18.33
CA LEU A 237 -19.17 -4.53 17.39
C LEU A 237 -18.41 -5.64 18.10
N LEU A 238 -17.83 -5.37 19.28
CA LEU A 238 -17.17 -6.41 20.09
C LEU A 238 -18.16 -7.51 20.46
N ARG A 239 -19.34 -7.16 20.97
CA ARG A 239 -20.41 -8.16 21.24
C ARG A 239 -20.80 -8.94 19.97
N TRP A 240 -20.91 -8.29 18.81
CA TRP A 240 -21.15 -8.99 17.55
C TRP A 240 -20.07 -10.03 17.25
N ALA A 241 -18.80 -9.72 17.49
CA ALA A 241 -17.70 -10.66 17.26
C ALA A 241 -17.73 -11.85 18.24
N GLU A 242 -18.21 -11.64 19.47
CA GLU A 242 -18.33 -12.68 20.50
C GLU A 242 -19.54 -13.62 20.28
N GLU A 243 -20.60 -13.15 19.59
CA GLU A 243 -21.83 -13.93 19.34
C GLU A 243 -21.57 -15.24 18.58
N GLN A 244 -20.47 -15.33 17.82
CA GLN A 244 -20.17 -16.51 17.02
C GLN A 244 -18.65 -16.74 16.95
N GLU A 245 -18.23 -17.98 17.19
CA GLU A 245 -16.84 -18.36 17.02
C GLU A 245 -16.40 -18.20 15.55
N GLY A 246 -15.16 -17.73 15.34
CA GLY A 246 -14.60 -17.49 14.02
C GLY A 246 -14.95 -16.14 13.40
N ARG A 247 -15.70 -15.27 14.10
CA ARG A 247 -15.85 -13.87 13.71
C ARG A 247 -14.64 -13.04 14.12
N TRP A 248 -14.26 -12.11 13.23
CA TRP A 248 -13.13 -11.20 13.42
C TRP A 248 -13.45 -9.78 13.02
N ILE A 249 -12.85 -8.83 13.72
CA ILE A 249 -12.88 -7.40 13.37
C ILE A 249 -11.48 -7.01 12.89
N LEU A 250 -11.37 -6.42 11.71
CA LEU A 250 -10.16 -5.79 11.19
C LEU A 250 -10.30 -4.29 11.43
N GLU A 251 -9.58 -3.77 12.42
CA GLU A 251 -9.53 -2.35 12.75
C GLU A 251 -8.41 -1.67 11.99
N ASP A 252 -8.75 -0.92 10.94
CA ASP A 252 -7.81 -0.14 10.13
C ASP A 252 -7.66 1.28 10.69
N ASP A 253 -6.55 1.53 11.35
CA ASP A 253 -6.26 2.76 12.08
C ASP A 253 -5.16 3.56 11.35
N TYR A 254 -5.50 4.12 10.18
CA TYR A 254 -4.55 4.68 9.22
C TYR A 254 -4.10 6.11 9.49
N ASP A 255 -4.83 6.93 10.26
CA ASP A 255 -4.54 8.35 10.50
C ASP A 255 -4.94 8.88 11.89
N SER A 256 -5.21 8.03 12.86
CA SER A 256 -5.67 8.40 14.21
C SER A 256 -4.69 9.27 15.00
N GLU A 257 -3.42 9.33 14.59
CA GLU A 257 -2.42 10.25 15.13
C GLU A 257 -2.82 11.71 14.91
N PHE A 258 -3.61 12.01 13.87
CA PHE A 258 -4.02 13.37 13.47
C PHE A 258 -5.40 13.77 14.03
N ARG A 259 -5.66 13.46 15.28
CA ARG A 259 -6.82 14.00 16.00
C ARG A 259 -6.47 15.36 16.60
N PHE A 260 -7.28 16.39 16.29
CA PHE A 260 -7.01 17.79 16.67
C PHE A 260 -7.83 18.25 17.86
N VAL A 261 -9.00 17.65 18.08
CA VAL A 261 -9.94 18.04 19.14
C VAL A 261 -10.30 16.83 20.01
N GLY A 262 -10.44 17.03 21.31
CA GLY A 262 -10.81 16.03 22.28
C GLY A 262 -9.72 15.01 22.62
N ARG A 263 -10.06 14.08 23.51
CA ARG A 263 -9.19 12.95 23.88
C ARG A 263 -9.34 11.83 22.86
N PRO A 264 -8.28 11.04 22.60
CA PRO A 264 -8.41 9.84 21.78
C PRO A 264 -9.44 8.88 22.38
N ILE A 265 -10.30 8.32 21.52
CA ILE A 265 -11.18 7.22 21.93
C ILE A 265 -10.34 5.93 21.91
N PRO A 266 -10.44 5.07 22.93
CA PRO A 266 -9.75 3.79 22.95
C PRO A 266 -10.06 2.97 21.67
N THR A 267 -9.05 2.35 21.08
CA THR A 267 -9.23 1.49 19.89
C THR A 267 -10.12 0.28 20.24
N LEU A 268 -10.76 -0.33 19.24
CA LEU A 268 -11.46 -1.60 19.44
C LEU A 268 -10.50 -2.64 20.03
N PHE A 269 -9.29 -2.73 19.49
CA PHE A 269 -8.25 -3.64 19.96
C PHE A 269 -7.92 -3.41 21.44
N SER A 270 -7.83 -2.16 21.92
CA SER A 270 -7.44 -1.87 23.31
C SER A 270 -8.51 -2.20 24.35
N ILE A 271 -9.76 -2.37 23.95
CA ILE A 271 -10.90 -2.70 24.82
C ILE A 271 -11.48 -4.09 24.53
N ASP A 272 -10.82 -4.87 23.70
CA ASP A 272 -11.23 -6.22 23.29
C ASP A 272 -10.68 -7.28 24.27
N GLU A 273 -11.49 -7.70 25.23
CA GLU A 273 -11.14 -8.76 26.18
C GLU A 273 -11.20 -10.16 25.53
N ALA A 274 -12.04 -10.32 24.49
CA ALA A 274 -12.26 -11.60 23.84
C ALA A 274 -11.22 -11.94 22.75
N GLN A 275 -10.29 -11.03 22.48
CA GLN A 275 -9.23 -11.19 21.46
C GLN A 275 -9.77 -11.51 20.05
N ARG A 276 -10.79 -10.74 19.62
CA ARG A 276 -11.46 -10.86 18.32
C ARG A 276 -11.07 -9.75 17.34
N VAL A 277 -10.24 -8.79 17.77
CA VAL A 277 -9.81 -7.67 16.94
C VAL A 277 -8.39 -7.88 16.43
N ILE A 278 -8.21 -7.69 15.14
CA ILE A 278 -6.92 -7.58 14.47
C ILE A 278 -6.73 -6.09 14.18
N TYR A 279 -5.66 -5.51 14.71
CA TYR A 279 -5.35 -4.09 14.53
C TYR A 279 -4.36 -3.88 13.39
N LEU A 280 -4.60 -2.89 12.55
CA LEU A 280 -3.71 -2.49 11.47
C LEU A 280 -3.37 -1.01 11.57
N ASN A 281 -2.11 -0.67 11.26
CA ASN A 281 -1.65 0.72 11.18
C ASN A 281 -0.55 0.86 10.13
N THR A 282 -0.26 2.09 9.72
CA THR A 282 0.71 2.39 8.66
C THR A 282 1.57 3.62 8.96
N PHE A 283 2.85 3.54 8.65
CA PHE A 283 3.75 4.70 8.67
C PHE A 283 3.64 5.56 7.39
N SER A 284 2.85 5.13 6.41
CA SER A 284 2.69 5.85 5.13
C SER A 284 2.07 7.25 5.29
N LYS A 285 1.27 7.48 6.33
CA LYS A 285 0.64 8.78 6.62
C LYS A 285 1.45 9.62 7.59
N THR A 286 2.26 8.99 8.42
CA THR A 286 3.02 9.65 9.48
C THR A 286 4.48 9.91 9.10
N ILE A 287 5.04 9.20 8.12
CA ILE A 287 6.42 9.39 7.65
C ILE A 287 6.45 9.73 6.16
N ALA A 288 6.15 8.78 5.29
CA ALA A 288 6.04 8.98 3.84
C ALA A 288 5.34 7.80 3.17
N PRO A 289 4.51 8.02 2.11
CA PRO A 289 3.87 6.93 1.37
C PRO A 289 4.88 5.95 0.74
N SER A 290 6.05 6.43 0.36
CA SER A 290 7.13 5.65 -0.28
C SER A 290 7.86 4.70 0.67
N ILE A 291 7.78 4.91 1.99
CA ILE A 291 8.45 4.03 2.96
C ILE A 291 7.84 2.63 2.97
N ARG A 292 6.58 2.52 2.60
CA ARG A 292 5.84 1.26 2.48
C ARG A 292 5.92 0.36 3.72
N ILE A 293 6.00 0.92 4.92
CA ILE A 293 5.96 0.16 6.17
C ILE A 293 4.58 0.29 6.81
N SER A 294 3.95 -0.84 7.04
CA SER A 294 2.73 -1.00 7.82
C SER A 294 2.89 -2.19 8.76
N TYR A 295 2.05 -2.27 9.75
CA TYR A 295 2.04 -3.42 10.65
C TYR A 295 0.63 -3.84 11.02
N MET A 296 0.47 -5.10 11.39
CA MET A 296 -0.73 -5.62 12.01
C MET A 296 -0.38 -6.30 13.33
N ILE A 297 -1.34 -6.29 14.24
CA ILE A 297 -1.25 -6.97 15.53
C ILE A 297 -2.27 -8.08 15.52
N LEU A 298 -1.79 -9.30 15.68
CA LEU A 298 -2.63 -10.49 15.74
C LEU A 298 -2.86 -10.91 17.19
N PRO A 299 -4.09 -11.33 17.54
CA PRO A 299 -4.33 -12.06 18.78
C PRO A 299 -3.41 -13.29 18.89
N PRO A 300 -2.98 -13.70 20.11
CA PRO A 300 -2.04 -14.81 20.30
C PRO A 300 -2.45 -16.10 19.57
N ARG A 301 -3.73 -16.47 19.62
CA ARG A 301 -4.26 -17.66 18.91
C ARG A 301 -4.05 -17.59 17.39
N LEU A 302 -4.19 -16.40 16.79
CA LEU A 302 -3.95 -16.23 15.35
C LEU A 302 -2.45 -16.19 15.01
N MET A 303 -1.59 -15.79 15.95
CA MET A 303 -0.14 -15.85 15.73
C MET A 303 0.37 -17.27 15.58
N GLU A 304 -0.19 -18.23 16.31
CA GLU A 304 0.15 -19.66 16.16
C GLU A 304 -0.22 -20.14 14.74
N VAL A 305 -1.46 -19.87 14.33
CA VAL A 305 -1.95 -20.23 12.99
C VAL A 305 -1.15 -19.50 11.89
N TYR A 306 -0.79 -18.24 12.12
CA TYR A 306 0.03 -17.47 11.17
C TYR A 306 1.41 -18.11 10.99
N ARG A 307 2.06 -18.49 12.09
CA ARG A 307 3.38 -19.15 12.06
C ARG A 307 3.35 -20.47 11.29
N GLU A 308 2.32 -21.26 11.52
CA GLU A 308 2.16 -22.54 10.83
C GLU A 308 1.86 -22.37 9.33
N LYS A 309 0.93 -21.47 8.99
CA LYS A 309 0.44 -21.34 7.59
C LYS A 309 1.31 -20.41 6.73
N LEU A 310 1.85 -19.34 7.32
CA LEU A 310 2.47 -18.22 6.59
C LEU A 310 3.90 -17.90 7.06
N GLY A 311 4.40 -18.59 8.08
CA GLY A 311 5.74 -18.36 8.64
C GLY A 311 6.90 -18.69 7.70
N PHE A 312 6.64 -19.32 6.57
CA PHE A 312 7.63 -19.59 5.51
C PHE A 312 7.92 -18.38 4.62
N TYR A 313 7.07 -17.34 4.64
CA TYR A 313 7.35 -16.10 3.90
C TYR A 313 8.47 -15.32 4.57
N ALA A 314 9.31 -14.67 3.77
CA ALA A 314 10.18 -13.62 4.28
C ALA A 314 9.39 -12.31 4.44
N CYS A 315 9.80 -11.46 5.38
CA CYS A 315 9.21 -10.12 5.50
C CYS A 315 9.48 -9.33 4.21
N THR A 316 8.43 -8.67 3.71
CA THR A 316 8.48 -7.91 2.44
C THR A 316 9.08 -6.52 2.58
N VAL A 317 9.34 -6.06 3.80
CA VAL A 317 9.98 -4.77 4.06
C VAL A 317 11.49 -4.95 4.15
N SER A 318 12.24 -4.08 3.47
CA SER A 318 13.70 -4.08 3.51
C SER A 318 14.24 -3.94 4.93
N GLY A 319 15.25 -4.73 5.30
CA GLY A 319 15.94 -4.61 6.59
C GLY A 319 16.55 -3.22 6.80
N PHE A 320 17.06 -2.59 5.75
CA PHE A 320 17.59 -1.22 5.80
C PHE A 320 16.56 -0.22 6.33
N GLU A 321 15.33 -0.29 5.83
CA GLU A 321 14.22 0.56 6.26
C GLU A 321 13.75 0.20 7.67
N GLN A 322 13.65 -1.09 7.98
CA GLN A 322 13.17 -1.55 9.29
C GLN A 322 14.10 -1.11 10.42
N TYR A 323 15.41 -1.32 10.30
CA TYR A 323 16.38 -0.92 11.33
C TYR A 323 16.51 0.60 11.44
N THR A 324 16.40 1.33 10.32
CA THR A 324 16.40 2.81 10.34
C THR A 324 15.18 3.35 11.10
N LEU A 325 13.99 2.80 10.82
CA LEU A 325 12.76 3.17 11.51
C LEU A 325 12.81 2.80 12.99
N ALA A 326 13.32 1.62 13.33
CA ALA A 326 13.50 1.20 14.72
C ALA A 326 14.37 2.19 15.50
N LYS A 327 15.51 2.62 14.95
CA LYS A 327 16.35 3.66 15.55
C LYS A 327 15.62 4.99 15.67
N PHE A 328 14.88 5.40 14.63
CA PHE A 328 14.11 6.64 14.63
C PHE A 328 13.08 6.67 15.77
N MET A 329 12.40 5.56 16.02
CA MET A 329 11.48 5.40 17.13
C MET A 329 12.21 5.33 18.49
N ALA A 330 13.20 4.46 18.63
CA ALA A 330 13.92 4.24 19.89
C ALA A 330 14.62 5.52 20.42
N GLN A 331 15.00 6.44 19.54
CA GLN A 331 15.58 7.75 19.91
C GLN A 331 14.53 8.83 20.20
N GLY A 332 13.22 8.50 20.26
CA GLY A 332 12.14 9.47 20.46
C GLY A 332 11.95 10.47 19.32
N ARG A 333 12.54 10.19 18.15
CA ARG A 333 12.43 11.08 16.98
C ARG A 333 11.10 10.96 16.28
N TYR A 334 10.47 9.79 16.37
CA TYR A 334 9.15 9.55 15.78
C TYR A 334 8.07 10.40 16.47
N GLU A 335 8.02 10.43 17.79
CA GLU A 335 7.06 11.20 18.57
C GLU A 335 7.25 12.73 18.37
N GLN A 336 8.50 13.18 18.34
CA GLN A 336 8.84 14.57 18.01
C GLN A 336 8.38 14.93 16.59
N HIS A 337 8.53 14.01 15.65
CA HIS A 337 8.07 14.18 14.27
C HIS A 337 6.55 14.24 14.19
N LEU A 338 5.83 13.31 14.84
CA LEU A 338 4.37 13.31 14.92
C LEU A 338 3.82 14.61 15.51
N SER A 339 4.40 15.08 16.61
CA SER A 339 3.98 16.33 17.25
C SER A 339 4.10 17.52 16.30
N ARG A 340 5.23 17.61 15.55
CA ARG A 340 5.43 18.67 14.53
C ARG A 340 4.44 18.52 13.37
N MET A 341 4.23 17.32 12.85
CA MET A 341 3.28 17.07 11.78
C MET A 341 1.86 17.45 12.20
N LYS A 342 1.44 17.03 13.39
CA LYS A 342 0.13 17.37 13.94
C LYS A 342 -0.10 18.88 14.02
N ALA A 343 0.88 19.64 14.51
CA ALA A 343 0.81 21.10 14.56
C ALA A 343 0.68 21.71 13.14
N ARG A 344 1.51 21.27 12.20
CA ARG A 344 1.50 21.75 10.81
C ARG A 344 0.21 21.40 10.07
N TYR A 345 -0.30 20.18 10.23
CA TYR A 345 -1.56 19.80 9.60
C TYR A 345 -2.76 20.54 10.19
N ARG A 346 -2.74 20.83 11.50
CA ARG A 346 -3.74 21.73 12.11
C ARG A 346 -3.69 23.11 11.46
N GLN A 347 -2.52 23.75 11.38
CA GLN A 347 -2.35 25.05 10.74
C GLN A 347 -2.82 25.04 9.29
N LYS A 348 -2.45 24.00 8.52
CA LYS A 348 -2.83 23.86 7.12
C LYS A 348 -4.34 23.69 6.96
N ARG A 349 -4.97 22.84 7.77
CA ARG A 349 -6.42 22.69 7.82
C ARG A 349 -7.11 24.03 8.09
N ASP A 350 -6.68 24.73 9.14
CA ASP A 350 -7.27 25.99 9.54
C ASP A 350 -7.12 27.06 8.44
N ALA A 351 -5.97 27.08 7.74
CA ALA A 351 -5.75 27.97 6.60
C ALA A 351 -6.68 27.62 5.42
N VAL A 352 -6.83 26.34 5.08
CA VAL A 352 -7.74 25.89 4.01
C VAL A 352 -9.18 26.29 4.34
N ILE A 353 -9.62 26.08 5.58
CA ILE A 353 -10.96 26.46 6.05
C ILE A 353 -11.16 27.98 6.00
N ALA A 354 -10.18 28.76 6.44
CA ALA A 354 -10.25 30.22 6.38
C ALA A 354 -10.37 30.73 4.92
N MET A 355 -9.57 30.15 4.00
CA MET A 355 -9.65 30.50 2.59
C MET A 355 -11.00 30.11 1.95
N LEU A 356 -11.58 28.97 2.31
CA LEU A 356 -12.92 28.58 1.88
C LEU A 356 -13.96 29.58 2.34
N ARG A 357 -13.92 30.00 3.61
CA ARG A 357 -14.86 30.97 4.21
C ARG A 357 -14.69 32.38 3.67
N SER A 358 -13.55 32.73 3.09
CA SER A 358 -13.30 34.02 2.45
C SER A 358 -13.37 33.98 0.91
N SER A 359 -13.69 32.84 0.34
CA SER A 359 -13.80 32.62 -1.12
C SER A 359 -15.19 33.06 -1.64
N PRO A 360 -15.33 33.21 -2.97
CA PRO A 360 -16.66 33.42 -3.59
C PRO A 360 -17.67 32.30 -3.34
N LEU A 361 -17.24 31.15 -2.80
CA LEU A 361 -18.10 30.03 -2.42
C LEU A 361 -18.61 30.13 -0.96
N ALA A 362 -18.18 31.12 -0.16
CA ALA A 362 -18.39 31.17 1.29
C ALA A 362 -19.85 30.98 1.72
N ASP A 363 -20.77 31.67 1.03
CA ASP A 363 -22.20 31.63 1.34
C ASP A 363 -22.92 30.35 0.86
N ARG A 364 -22.21 29.52 0.09
CA ARG A 364 -22.73 28.30 -0.54
C ARG A 364 -22.13 27.01 0.04
N VAL A 365 -21.22 27.10 1.03
CA VAL A 365 -20.52 25.94 1.57
C VAL A 365 -20.73 25.78 3.08
N GLU A 366 -20.97 24.56 3.49
CA GLU A 366 -20.99 24.12 4.89
C GLU A 366 -19.82 23.15 5.12
N ILE A 367 -18.96 23.45 6.10
CA ILE A 367 -17.80 22.62 6.43
C ILE A 367 -18.18 21.64 7.53
N MET A 368 -17.92 20.35 7.32
CA MET A 368 -18.28 19.26 8.22
C MET A 368 -17.08 18.38 8.51
N GLU A 369 -17.10 17.66 9.65
CA GLU A 369 -16.12 16.61 10.02
C GLU A 369 -14.64 17.08 10.01
N GLN A 370 -14.39 18.28 10.52
CA GLN A 370 -13.09 18.96 10.48
C GLN A 370 -12.16 18.63 11.66
N ASP A 371 -12.60 17.84 12.65
CA ASP A 371 -11.92 17.72 13.95
C ASP A 371 -10.86 16.62 14.02
N ALA A 372 -10.83 15.75 13.06
CA ALA A 372 -9.90 14.62 13.00
C ALA A 372 -9.43 14.34 11.57
N GLY A 373 -8.30 13.61 11.46
CA GLY A 373 -7.77 13.06 10.21
C GLY A 373 -7.21 14.09 9.23
N LEU A 374 -6.96 13.63 8.00
CA LEU A 374 -6.31 14.41 6.94
C LEU A 374 -7.28 14.91 5.86
N HIS A 375 -8.59 14.76 6.09
CA HIS A 375 -9.63 15.28 5.22
C HIS A 375 -10.79 15.83 6.04
N PHE A 376 -11.63 16.62 5.39
CA PHE A 376 -12.92 17.05 5.90
C PHE A 376 -13.93 17.13 4.75
N LEU A 377 -15.18 17.31 5.08
CA LEU A 377 -16.25 17.38 4.09
C LEU A 377 -16.73 18.82 3.88
N VAL A 378 -17.10 19.13 2.64
CA VAL A 378 -17.72 20.41 2.28
C VAL A 378 -19.02 20.11 1.55
N ARG A 379 -20.15 20.47 2.17
CA ARG A 379 -21.45 20.44 1.50
C ARG A 379 -21.61 21.72 0.70
N LEU A 380 -21.99 21.57 -0.56
CA LEU A 380 -22.25 22.68 -1.48
C LEU A 380 -23.74 22.87 -1.65
N ASP A 381 -24.25 24.08 -1.44
CA ASP A 381 -25.63 24.47 -1.78
C ASP A 381 -25.70 24.73 -3.29
N THR A 382 -26.29 23.79 -4.03
CA THR A 382 -26.41 23.82 -5.49
C THR A 382 -27.47 22.81 -5.97
N ARG A 383 -28.00 23.05 -7.16
CA ARG A 383 -28.88 22.12 -7.88
C ARG A 383 -28.13 21.28 -8.93
N LEU A 384 -26.86 21.57 -9.18
CA LEU A 384 -26.07 20.86 -10.19
C LEU A 384 -25.78 19.42 -9.71
N PRO A 385 -26.04 18.41 -10.56
CA PRO A 385 -25.71 17.02 -10.20
C PRO A 385 -24.20 16.83 -9.98
N ASP A 386 -23.81 15.88 -9.13
CA ASP A 386 -22.41 15.56 -8.80
C ASP A 386 -21.52 15.31 -10.04
N ALA A 387 -22.08 14.66 -11.09
CA ALA A 387 -21.37 14.41 -12.32
C ALA A 387 -21.00 15.72 -13.04
N VAL A 388 -21.89 16.72 -13.02
CA VAL A 388 -21.67 18.04 -13.63
C VAL A 388 -20.66 18.83 -12.81
N LEU A 389 -20.78 18.83 -11.48
CA LEU A 389 -19.82 19.48 -10.57
C LEU A 389 -18.39 18.99 -10.84
N ARG A 390 -18.22 17.67 -10.99
CA ARG A 390 -16.93 17.05 -11.27
C ARG A 390 -16.38 17.41 -12.65
N SER A 391 -17.21 17.33 -13.70
CA SER A 391 -16.78 17.63 -15.06
C SER A 391 -16.33 19.08 -15.19
N ARG A 392 -17.16 20.03 -14.72
CA ARG A 392 -16.86 21.46 -14.78
C ARG A 392 -15.61 21.81 -13.96
N ALA A 393 -15.40 21.19 -12.78
CA ALA A 393 -14.18 21.36 -12.01
C ALA A 393 -12.94 20.86 -12.76
N ALA A 394 -13.02 19.69 -13.39
CA ALA A 394 -11.92 19.12 -14.16
C ALA A 394 -11.56 19.98 -15.40
N GLU A 395 -12.55 20.59 -16.06
CA GLU A 395 -12.36 21.55 -17.16
C GLU A 395 -11.60 22.80 -16.71
N GLN A 396 -11.78 23.22 -15.45
CA GLN A 396 -11.04 24.31 -14.82
C GLN A 396 -9.70 23.87 -14.20
N GLY A 397 -9.27 22.64 -14.46
CA GLY A 397 -8.03 22.09 -13.94
C GLY A 397 -8.06 21.80 -12.43
N VAL A 398 -9.24 21.61 -11.83
CA VAL A 398 -9.39 21.24 -10.43
C VAL A 398 -9.85 19.78 -10.30
N ARG A 399 -9.06 18.96 -9.60
CA ARG A 399 -9.42 17.59 -9.28
C ARG A 399 -10.13 17.53 -7.93
N LEU A 400 -11.33 16.98 -7.93
CA LEU A 400 -12.11 16.76 -6.71
C LEU A 400 -12.77 15.38 -6.69
N ALA A 401 -13.12 14.92 -5.49
CA ALA A 401 -13.92 13.71 -5.27
C ALA A 401 -15.17 14.09 -4.50
N LEU A 402 -16.27 13.49 -4.87
CA LEU A 402 -17.57 13.68 -4.20
C LEU A 402 -17.86 12.47 -3.33
N LEU A 403 -18.55 12.67 -2.23
CA LEU A 403 -18.91 11.60 -1.30
C LEU A 403 -19.65 10.45 -2.00
N SER A 404 -20.49 10.79 -2.99
CA SER A 404 -21.20 9.83 -3.84
C SER A 404 -20.30 8.87 -4.62
N ASP A 405 -19.03 9.23 -4.87
CA ASP A 405 -18.06 8.37 -5.57
C ASP A 405 -17.66 7.13 -4.76
N TYR A 406 -17.84 7.19 -3.45
CA TYR A 406 -17.46 6.15 -2.50
C TYR A 406 -18.61 5.19 -2.15
N TYR A 407 -19.82 5.49 -2.61
CA TYR A 407 -20.98 4.61 -2.44
C TYR A 407 -21.01 3.53 -3.52
N SER A 408 -21.43 2.33 -3.15
CA SER A 408 -21.66 1.26 -4.12
C SER A 408 -22.86 1.53 -5.02
N ALA A 409 -23.91 2.10 -4.45
CA ALA A 409 -25.12 2.55 -5.15
C ALA A 409 -25.16 4.08 -5.15
N ARG A 410 -24.64 4.70 -6.20
CA ARG A 410 -24.58 6.17 -6.34
C ARG A 410 -25.94 6.86 -6.28
N SER A 411 -26.98 6.17 -6.72
CA SER A 411 -28.34 6.71 -6.73
C SER A 411 -28.94 7.00 -5.35
N SER A 412 -28.45 6.33 -4.31
CA SER A 412 -28.87 6.52 -2.92
C SER A 412 -27.88 7.35 -2.09
N ALA A 413 -26.79 7.81 -2.71
CA ALA A 413 -25.73 8.57 -2.03
C ALA A 413 -26.17 10.02 -1.78
N PRO A 414 -25.76 10.62 -0.64
CA PRO A 414 -25.86 12.07 -0.46
C PRO A 414 -25.11 12.80 -1.57
N GLN A 415 -25.77 13.79 -2.17
CA GLN A 415 -25.22 14.59 -3.25
C GLN A 415 -24.59 15.88 -2.73
N HIS A 416 -23.77 16.54 -3.55
CA HIS A 416 -23.20 17.86 -3.32
C HIS A 416 -22.22 17.93 -2.14
N ILE A 417 -21.56 16.81 -1.79
CA ILE A 417 -20.58 16.78 -0.72
C ILE A 417 -19.20 16.46 -1.30
N VAL A 418 -18.31 17.44 -1.21
CA VAL A 418 -16.91 17.32 -1.64
C VAL A 418 -16.05 16.77 -0.50
N VAL A 419 -15.21 15.77 -0.79
CA VAL A 419 -14.21 15.24 0.12
C VAL A 419 -12.91 15.99 -0.11
N VAL A 420 -12.50 16.81 0.86
CA VAL A 420 -11.31 17.67 0.76
C VAL A 420 -10.14 17.06 1.53
N ASN A 421 -9.20 16.45 0.82
CA ASN A 421 -7.94 15.97 1.39
C ASN A 421 -6.94 17.14 1.45
N TYR A 422 -6.81 17.78 2.60
CA TYR A 422 -6.07 19.03 2.71
C TYR A 422 -4.56 18.85 2.88
N SER A 423 -4.07 17.65 3.20
CA SER A 423 -2.64 17.40 3.48
C SER A 423 -1.74 17.74 2.28
N GLY A 424 -2.21 17.46 1.06
CA GLY A 424 -1.49 17.69 -0.19
C GLY A 424 -1.77 19.05 -0.87
N ILE A 425 -2.71 19.85 -0.35
CA ILE A 425 -3.11 21.12 -0.98
C ILE A 425 -1.95 22.12 -1.00
N ASP A 426 -1.72 22.74 -2.15
CA ASP A 426 -0.86 23.90 -2.28
C ASP A 426 -1.67 25.16 -1.88
N LEU A 427 -1.31 25.77 -0.76
CA LEU A 427 -2.01 26.94 -0.22
C LEU A 427 -1.88 28.19 -1.11
N GLU A 428 -0.82 28.31 -1.92
CA GLU A 428 -0.63 29.44 -2.84
C GLU A 428 -1.60 29.34 -4.03
N ARG A 429 -1.90 28.12 -4.48
CA ARG A 429 -2.84 27.86 -5.59
C ARG A 429 -4.30 27.82 -5.16
N LEU A 430 -4.57 27.58 -3.88
CA LEU A 430 -5.92 27.37 -3.38
C LEU A 430 -6.88 28.55 -3.66
N PRO A 431 -6.53 29.83 -3.43
CA PRO A 431 -7.44 30.95 -3.70
C PRO A 431 -7.88 31.03 -5.16
N GLU A 432 -6.94 30.80 -6.09
CA GLU A 432 -7.25 30.78 -7.52
C GLU A 432 -8.11 29.55 -7.88
N GLY A 433 -7.80 28.37 -7.34
CA GLY A 433 -8.60 27.18 -7.54
C GLY A 433 -10.05 27.35 -7.07
N LEU A 434 -10.26 28.01 -5.92
CA LEU A 434 -11.60 28.30 -5.39
C LEU A 434 -12.36 29.32 -6.28
N ARG A 435 -11.69 30.31 -6.86
CA ARG A 435 -12.30 31.22 -7.84
C ARG A 435 -12.75 30.47 -9.09
N ARG A 436 -11.92 29.58 -9.64
CA ARG A 436 -12.26 28.74 -10.78
C ARG A 436 -13.44 27.83 -10.52
N LEU A 437 -13.50 27.24 -9.31
CA LEU A 437 -14.64 26.42 -8.90
C LEU A 437 -15.93 27.24 -8.79
N ALA A 438 -15.84 28.47 -8.21
CA ALA A 438 -17.01 29.36 -8.12
C ALA A 438 -17.60 29.67 -9.50
N GLN A 439 -16.74 30.02 -10.48
CA GLN A 439 -17.14 30.27 -11.87
C GLN A 439 -17.71 29.00 -12.53
N ALA A 440 -17.06 27.85 -12.34
CA ALA A 440 -17.52 26.59 -12.93
C ALA A 440 -18.88 26.14 -12.41
N TRP A 441 -19.22 26.52 -11.17
CA TRP A 441 -20.47 26.11 -10.48
C TRP A 441 -21.52 27.22 -10.43
N GLU A 442 -21.36 28.28 -11.24
CA GLU A 442 -22.45 29.21 -11.51
C GLU A 442 -23.58 28.49 -12.24
N GLU A 443 -24.83 28.71 -11.77
CA GLU A 443 -26.05 28.10 -12.30
C GLU A 443 -26.71 28.96 -13.41
#